data_848cb3d1e925f86fd794cc2d716d481e
#
_entry.id   848cb3d1e925f86fd794cc2d716d481e
#
_cell.length_a   1.000
_cell.length_b   1.000
_cell.length_c   1.000
_cell.angle_alpha   90.00
_cell.angle_beta   90.00
_cell.angle_gamma   90.00
#
_symmetry.space_group_name_H-M   'P 1'
#
loop_
_entity.id
_entity.type
_entity.pdbx_description
1 polymer ?
#
loop_
_entity_poly.entity_id
_entity_poly.type
_entity_poly.pdbx_seq_one_letter_code
_entity_poly.pdbx_strand_id
1 'polypeptide(L)'
;MTLDTDDLRHLPTHQGHPTRSTTPFEGPQGRLSKPFTDGWNRFLDWMKAHDGAVTLFVISDLLEEDEFPALLAEALERFPHQLTVGCHGHTHRSWSAWGEDVDGFRAMLQRSTEVLKNHAGGAFRPYFRAP
;
A
#
# COMPACT_ATOMS: atom_id res chain seq x y z
N MET A 1 -6.50 -10.32 -10.72
CA MET A 1 -5.20 -9.60 -10.75
C MET A 1 -4.84 -9.11 -9.36
N THR A 2 -3.56 -8.92 -9.05
CA THR A 2 -3.12 -8.29 -7.80
C THR A 2 -2.19 -7.13 -8.12
N LEU A 3 -2.22 -6.07 -7.30
CA LEU A 3 -1.41 -4.87 -7.46
C LEU A 3 -0.90 -4.43 -6.08
N ASP A 4 0.39 -4.12 -5.99
CA ASP A 4 1.00 -3.52 -4.80
C ASP A 4 1.02 -2.00 -4.96
N THR A 5 0.82 -1.25 -3.87
CA THR A 5 0.72 0.21 -3.92
C THR A 5 2.00 0.86 -3.37
N ASP A 6 3.14 0.53 -4.00
CA ASP A 6 4.42 1.11 -3.61
C ASP A 6 4.62 2.49 -4.23
N ASP A 7 4.99 3.47 -3.43
CA ASP A 7 5.50 4.74 -3.92
C ASP A 7 7.04 4.77 -3.88
N LEU A 8 7.67 5.73 -4.53
CA LEU A 8 9.14 5.85 -4.62
C LEU A 8 9.83 5.80 -3.25
N ARG A 9 9.21 6.38 -2.22
CA ARG A 9 9.76 6.33 -0.85
C ARG A 9 9.82 4.91 -0.26
N HIS A 10 9.01 3.98 -0.78
CA HIS A 10 8.98 2.59 -0.34
C HIS A 10 10.06 1.72 -0.98
N LEU A 11 10.81 2.24 -1.93
CA LEU A 11 11.89 1.49 -2.55
C LEU A 11 12.93 1.05 -1.50
N PRO A 12 13.46 -0.18 -1.59
CA PRO A 12 14.44 -0.70 -0.63
C PRO A 12 15.69 0.16 -0.46
N THR A 13 16.02 1.01 -1.43
CA THR A 13 17.12 1.97 -1.33
C THR A 13 16.87 3.08 -0.31
N HIS A 14 15.58 3.40 -0.03
CA HIS A 14 15.19 4.46 0.88
C HIS A 14 14.77 3.95 2.25
N GLN A 15 14.07 2.82 2.30
CA GLN A 15 13.57 2.29 3.57
C GLN A 15 13.40 0.77 3.57
N GLY A 16 13.20 0.23 4.77
CA GLY A 16 12.70 -1.13 4.97
C GLY A 16 13.74 -2.24 4.89
N HIS A 17 14.99 -1.96 4.52
CA HIS A 17 16.02 -3.01 4.39
C HIS A 17 17.29 -2.65 5.18
N PRO A 18 17.86 -3.56 6.00
CA PRO A 18 18.96 -3.23 6.90
C PRO A 18 20.27 -2.83 6.20
N THR A 19 20.49 -3.30 4.98
CA THR A 19 21.73 -3.06 4.23
C THR A 19 21.55 -2.32 2.91
N ARG A 20 20.32 -2.22 2.39
CA ARG A 20 20.03 -1.52 1.13
C ARG A 20 19.45 -0.12 1.33
N SER A 21 18.82 0.15 2.46
CA SER A 21 18.24 1.47 2.76
C SER A 21 19.35 2.44 3.21
N THR A 22 20.17 2.84 2.24
CA THR A 22 21.38 3.68 2.46
C THR A 22 21.20 5.13 2.00
N THR A 23 20.12 5.41 1.27
CA THR A 23 19.87 6.74 0.69
C THR A 23 18.57 7.29 1.25
N PRO A 24 18.56 8.39 2.01
CA PRO A 24 17.33 9.04 2.44
C PRO A 24 16.45 9.41 1.26
N PHE A 25 15.14 9.33 1.44
CA PHE A 25 14.20 9.83 0.43
C PHE A 25 14.14 11.36 0.51
N GLU A 26 14.47 12.03 -0.59
CA GLU A 26 14.50 13.50 -0.68
C GLU A 26 13.23 14.09 -1.36
N GLY A 27 12.25 13.26 -1.65
CA GLY A 27 10.99 13.71 -2.24
C GLY A 27 10.10 14.47 -1.25
N PRO A 28 9.02 15.10 -1.74
CA PRO A 28 8.08 15.80 -0.89
C PRO A 28 7.44 14.85 0.14
N GLN A 29 7.38 15.31 1.39
CA GLN A 29 6.70 14.59 2.46
C GLN A 29 5.18 14.78 2.34
N GLY A 30 4.40 13.78 2.70
CA GLY A 30 2.95 13.86 2.71
C GLY A 30 2.29 13.85 1.32
N ARG A 31 3.06 13.67 0.24
CA ARG A 31 2.57 13.68 -1.14
C ARG A 31 2.99 12.43 -1.90
N LEU A 32 2.11 11.99 -2.77
CA LEU A 32 2.40 10.91 -3.71
C LEU A 32 3.36 11.38 -4.81
N SER A 33 4.25 10.50 -5.23
CA SER A 33 5.13 10.79 -6.35
C SER A 33 4.36 10.85 -7.68
N LYS A 34 4.90 11.57 -8.66
CA LYS A 34 4.31 11.61 -10.01
C LYS A 34 4.23 10.23 -10.66
N PRO A 35 5.25 9.35 -10.58
CA PRO A 35 5.11 7.98 -11.09
C PRO A 35 3.97 7.18 -10.43
N PHE A 36 3.74 7.37 -9.12
CA PHE A 36 2.63 6.73 -8.45
C PHE A 36 1.28 7.22 -8.99
N THR A 37 1.07 8.54 -9.06
CA THR A 37 -0.19 9.12 -9.54
C THR A 37 -0.45 8.78 -11.00
N ASP A 38 0.56 8.79 -11.86
CA ASP A 38 0.43 8.34 -13.25
C ASP A 38 0.07 6.85 -13.33
N GLY A 39 0.70 6.00 -12.52
CA GLY A 39 0.39 4.58 -12.42
C GLY A 39 -1.03 4.32 -11.93
N TRP A 40 -1.46 5.06 -10.90
CA TRP A 40 -2.81 4.98 -10.36
C TRP A 40 -3.88 5.34 -11.41
N ASN A 41 -3.69 6.41 -12.16
CA ASN A 41 -4.61 6.80 -13.23
C ASN A 41 -4.71 5.73 -14.32
N ARG A 42 -3.57 5.15 -14.75
CA ARG A 42 -3.55 4.03 -15.71
C ARG A 42 -4.26 2.80 -15.17
N PHE A 43 -4.11 2.50 -13.89
CA PHE A 43 -4.82 1.42 -13.22
C PHE A 43 -6.33 1.65 -13.26
N LEU A 44 -6.82 2.86 -12.93
CA LEU A 44 -8.24 3.19 -13.00
C LEU A 44 -8.79 3.10 -14.43
N ASP A 45 -8.01 3.51 -15.44
CA ASP A 45 -8.41 3.36 -16.85
C ASP A 45 -8.46 1.90 -17.28
N TRP A 46 -7.53 1.07 -16.80
CA TRP A 46 -7.58 -0.37 -17.01
C TRP A 46 -8.83 -1.00 -16.36
N MET A 47 -9.17 -0.59 -15.13
CA MET A 47 -10.38 -1.05 -14.44
C MET A 47 -11.66 -0.74 -15.20
N LYS A 48 -11.75 0.43 -15.84
CA LYS A 48 -12.90 0.80 -16.70
C LYS A 48 -13.03 -0.09 -17.93
N ALA A 49 -11.92 -0.55 -18.47
CA ALA A 49 -11.88 -1.33 -19.70
C ALA A 49 -12.05 -2.84 -19.48
N HIS A 50 -11.96 -3.32 -18.24
CA HIS A 50 -11.90 -4.75 -17.92
C HIS A 50 -12.80 -5.10 -16.74
N ASP A 51 -13.57 -6.15 -16.89
CA ASP A 51 -14.49 -6.72 -15.89
C ASP A 51 -13.76 -7.73 -14.97
N GLY A 52 -12.60 -7.36 -14.45
CA GLY A 52 -11.77 -8.25 -13.65
C GLY A 52 -11.74 -7.87 -12.17
N ALA A 53 -11.70 -8.87 -11.28
CA ALA A 53 -11.45 -8.63 -9.88
C ALA A 53 -9.97 -8.32 -9.62
N VAL A 54 -9.70 -7.31 -8.77
CA VAL A 54 -8.36 -6.91 -8.37
C VAL A 54 -8.25 -6.86 -6.87
N THR A 55 -7.16 -7.41 -6.32
CA THR A 55 -6.75 -7.19 -4.94
C THR A 55 -5.62 -6.17 -4.92
N LEU A 56 -5.87 -5.04 -4.28
CA LEU A 56 -4.85 -4.05 -3.96
C LEU A 56 -4.18 -4.44 -2.64
N PHE A 57 -2.88 -4.71 -2.66
CA PHE A 57 -2.09 -4.86 -1.44
C PHE A 57 -1.53 -3.50 -1.07
N VAL A 58 -2.10 -2.90 -0.03
CA VAL A 58 -1.85 -1.50 0.35
C VAL A 58 -0.84 -1.44 1.48
N ILE A 59 0.20 -0.62 1.29
CA ILE A 59 1.07 -0.16 2.38
C ILE A 59 0.29 0.87 3.19
N SER A 60 0.01 0.56 4.46
CA SER A 60 -0.98 1.33 5.21
C SER A 60 -0.53 2.73 5.62
N ASP A 61 0.77 3.04 5.58
CA ASP A 61 1.27 4.41 5.81
C ASP A 61 0.84 5.39 4.71
N LEU A 62 0.54 4.92 3.48
CA LEU A 62 -0.08 5.74 2.44
C LEU A 62 -1.44 6.31 2.84
N LEU A 63 -2.16 5.62 3.73
CA LEU A 63 -3.47 6.06 4.22
C LEU A 63 -3.36 7.10 5.36
N GLU A 64 -2.15 7.32 5.85
CA GLU A 64 -1.83 8.39 6.80
C GLU A 64 -1.34 9.67 6.08
N GLU A 65 -1.20 9.62 4.75
CA GLU A 65 -0.84 10.74 3.89
C GLU A 65 -2.08 11.51 3.42
N ASP A 66 -1.87 12.73 2.89
CA ASP A 66 -2.98 13.64 2.55
C ASP A 66 -3.78 13.20 1.31
N GLU A 67 -3.15 12.55 0.33
CA GLU A 67 -3.74 12.34 -1.00
C GLU A 67 -4.33 10.94 -1.21
N PHE A 68 -3.66 9.88 -0.75
CA PHE A 68 -4.04 8.51 -1.07
C PHE A 68 -5.40 8.06 -0.48
N PRO A 69 -5.82 8.49 0.72
CA PRO A 69 -7.14 8.16 1.25
C PRO A 69 -8.29 8.52 0.31
N ALA A 70 -8.23 9.71 -0.29
CA ALA A 70 -9.25 10.17 -1.23
C ALA A 70 -9.23 9.36 -2.54
N LEU A 71 -8.05 9.05 -3.07
CA LEU A 71 -7.89 8.23 -4.27
C LEU A 71 -8.42 6.80 -4.06
N LEU A 72 -8.13 6.19 -2.91
CA LEU A 72 -8.65 4.87 -2.58
C LEU A 72 -10.16 4.88 -2.43
N ALA A 73 -10.72 5.87 -1.71
CA ALA A 73 -12.16 6.00 -1.52
C ALA A 73 -12.89 6.14 -2.87
N GLU A 74 -12.40 7.01 -3.76
CA GLU A 74 -12.95 7.16 -5.12
C GLU A 74 -12.91 5.84 -5.90
N ALA A 75 -11.80 5.12 -5.86
CA ALA A 75 -11.66 3.84 -6.55
C ALA A 75 -12.65 2.79 -6.03
N LEU A 76 -12.82 2.69 -4.71
CA LEU A 76 -13.76 1.76 -4.08
C LEU A 76 -15.22 2.11 -4.39
N GLU A 77 -15.56 3.39 -4.47
CA GLU A 77 -16.90 3.85 -4.89
C GLU A 77 -17.19 3.52 -6.36
N ARG A 78 -16.20 3.68 -7.23
CA ARG A 78 -16.35 3.43 -8.69
C ARG A 78 -16.36 1.96 -9.03
N PHE A 79 -15.68 1.11 -8.27
CA PHE A 79 -15.50 -0.32 -8.55
C PHE A 79 -15.84 -1.21 -7.35
N PRO A 80 -17.06 -1.10 -6.75
CA PRO A 80 -17.37 -1.67 -5.43
C PRO A 80 -17.35 -3.20 -5.41
N HIS A 81 -17.50 -3.85 -6.57
CA HIS A 81 -17.53 -5.33 -6.68
C HIS A 81 -16.26 -5.92 -7.29
N GLN A 82 -15.36 -5.08 -7.74
CA GLN A 82 -14.13 -5.49 -8.43
C GLN A 82 -12.88 -5.33 -7.55
N LEU A 83 -12.91 -4.39 -6.57
CA LEU A 83 -11.76 -4.11 -5.72
C LEU A 83 -11.86 -4.80 -4.37
N THR A 84 -10.76 -5.42 -3.98
CA THR A 84 -10.51 -5.95 -2.64
C THR A 84 -9.21 -5.32 -2.13
N VAL A 85 -9.17 -4.99 -0.84
CA VAL A 85 -7.98 -4.41 -0.20
C VAL A 85 -7.37 -5.43 0.75
N GLY A 86 -6.09 -5.71 0.57
CA GLY A 86 -5.24 -6.52 1.45
C GLY A 86 -4.10 -5.69 2.02
N CYS A 87 -3.35 -6.26 2.96
CA CYS A 87 -2.25 -5.62 3.66
C CYS A 87 -0.91 -5.91 2.98
N HIS A 88 -0.11 -4.85 2.70
CA HIS A 88 1.28 -4.94 2.25
C HIS A 88 2.28 -4.42 3.30
N GLY A 89 1.88 -4.48 4.57
CA GLY A 89 2.63 -3.92 5.68
C GLY A 89 2.21 -2.48 6.01
N HIS A 90 2.84 -1.94 7.05
CA HIS A 90 2.63 -0.53 7.42
C HIS A 90 3.64 0.38 6.71
N THR A 91 4.90 0.01 6.78
CA THR A 91 5.99 0.53 5.93
C THR A 91 6.52 -0.63 5.10
N HIS A 92 7.25 -0.36 4.01
CA HIS A 92 7.80 -1.41 3.13
C HIS A 92 9.03 -2.08 3.77
N ARG A 93 8.83 -2.72 4.95
CA ARG A 93 9.89 -3.40 5.68
C ARG A 93 10.04 -4.84 5.19
N SER A 94 11.22 -5.16 4.67
CA SER A 94 11.60 -6.50 4.27
C SER A 94 11.88 -7.37 5.51
N TRP A 95 10.84 -7.86 6.16
CA TRP A 95 10.91 -8.55 7.46
C TRP A 95 11.91 -9.70 7.48
N SER A 96 12.03 -10.45 6.40
CA SER A 96 12.98 -11.57 6.27
C SER A 96 14.45 -11.13 6.23
N ALA A 97 14.73 -9.85 5.97
CA ALA A 97 16.10 -9.31 5.94
C ALA A 97 16.57 -8.80 7.30
N TRP A 98 15.68 -8.68 8.27
CA TRP A 98 15.97 -8.31 9.65
C TRP A 98 16.08 -9.57 10.53
N GLY A 99 16.65 -9.45 11.70
CA GLY A 99 16.61 -10.52 12.69
C GLY A 99 15.18 -10.84 13.15
N GLU A 100 15.01 -11.91 13.91
CA GLU A 100 13.71 -12.31 14.44
C GLU A 100 13.09 -11.20 15.31
N ASP A 101 11.88 -10.77 14.96
CA ASP A 101 11.13 -9.73 15.65
C ASP A 101 9.63 -10.02 15.54
N VAL A 102 9.19 -11.06 16.24
CA VAL A 102 7.80 -11.54 16.20
C VAL A 102 6.83 -10.48 16.75
N ASP A 103 7.21 -9.79 17.81
CA ASP A 103 6.34 -8.79 18.45
C ASP A 103 6.22 -7.53 17.57
N GLY A 104 7.29 -7.08 16.96
CA GLY A 104 7.26 -5.98 16.00
C GLY A 104 6.43 -6.32 14.75
N PHE A 105 6.54 -7.56 14.24
CA PHE A 105 5.71 -8.01 13.12
C PHE A 105 4.21 -8.04 13.49
N ARG A 106 3.88 -8.56 14.68
CA ARG A 106 2.51 -8.57 15.18
C ARG A 106 1.94 -7.16 15.36
N ALA A 107 2.70 -6.25 15.97
CA ALA A 107 2.30 -4.86 16.14
C ALA A 107 2.07 -4.16 14.80
N MET A 108 2.94 -4.39 13.80
CA MET A 108 2.76 -3.88 12.44
C MET A 108 1.47 -4.40 11.81
N LEU A 109 1.18 -5.71 11.89
CA LEU A 109 -0.05 -6.28 11.34
C LEU A 109 -1.31 -5.72 12.01
N GLN A 110 -1.28 -5.53 13.32
CA GLN A 110 -2.40 -4.92 14.06
C GLN A 110 -2.66 -3.50 13.58
N ARG A 111 -1.63 -2.64 13.56
CA ARG A 111 -1.74 -1.27 13.09
C ARG A 111 -2.23 -1.19 11.65
N SER A 112 -1.61 -1.94 10.74
CA SER A 112 -2.00 -1.96 9.34
C SER A 112 -3.44 -2.41 9.15
N THR A 113 -3.87 -3.46 9.85
CA THR A 113 -5.24 -3.97 9.78
C THR A 113 -6.26 -2.93 10.24
N GLU A 114 -5.97 -2.21 11.31
CA GLU A 114 -6.84 -1.16 11.84
C GLU A 114 -6.98 -0.01 10.84
N VAL A 115 -5.87 0.51 10.32
CA VAL A 115 -5.87 1.57 9.31
C VAL A 115 -6.63 1.14 8.06
N LEU A 116 -6.34 -0.05 7.53
CA LEU A 116 -6.97 -0.57 6.31
C LEU A 116 -8.49 -0.78 6.50
N LYS A 117 -8.93 -1.30 7.63
CA LYS A 117 -10.36 -1.45 7.94
C LYS A 117 -11.09 -0.11 7.98
N ASN A 118 -10.46 0.91 8.57
CA ASN A 118 -11.05 2.23 8.68
C ASN A 118 -11.25 2.90 7.32
N HIS A 119 -10.33 2.70 6.36
CA HIS A 119 -10.40 3.34 5.05
C HIS A 119 -11.11 2.49 3.99
N ALA A 120 -10.95 1.18 4.02
CA ALA A 120 -11.51 0.29 2.98
C ALA A 120 -12.83 -0.38 3.39
N GLY A 121 -13.21 -0.33 4.67
CA GLY A 121 -14.49 -0.86 5.14
C GLY A 121 -14.76 -2.29 4.68
N GLY A 122 -15.88 -2.49 4.02
CA GLY A 122 -16.31 -3.81 3.50
C GLY A 122 -15.46 -4.38 2.36
N ALA A 123 -14.56 -3.59 1.74
CA ALA A 123 -13.64 -4.07 0.73
C ALA A 123 -12.37 -4.69 1.32
N PHE A 124 -12.07 -4.45 2.60
CA PHE A 124 -10.92 -5.05 3.27
C PHE A 124 -11.10 -6.56 3.45
N ARG A 125 -10.02 -7.30 3.18
CA ARG A 125 -9.89 -8.72 3.49
C ARG A 125 -8.56 -8.95 4.21
N PRO A 126 -8.48 -9.91 5.17
CA PRO A 126 -7.28 -10.19 5.94
C PRO A 126 -6.23 -10.96 5.12
N TYR A 127 -5.96 -10.49 3.92
CA TYR A 127 -4.88 -10.97 3.07
C TYR A 127 -3.62 -10.19 3.37
N PHE A 128 -2.50 -10.89 3.46
CA PHE A 128 -1.19 -10.30 3.65
C PHE A 128 -0.24 -10.71 2.54
N ARG A 129 0.45 -9.73 1.98
CA ARG A 129 1.60 -9.91 1.10
C ARG A 129 2.81 -9.26 1.77
N ALA A 130 3.88 -10.01 1.94
CA ALA A 130 5.14 -9.46 2.45
C ALA A 130 5.78 -8.51 1.44
N PRO A 131 6.34 -7.39 1.91
CA PRO A 131 7.19 -6.51 1.12
C PRO A 131 8.48 -7.18 0.64
#